data_b5918d7e77498fe29ddcf5f52fb8b55e
#
_entry.id   b5918d7e77498fe29ddcf5f52fb8b55e
#
_cell.length_a   1.000
_cell.length_b   1.000
_cell.length_c   1.000
_cell.angle_alpha   90.00
_cell.angle_beta   90.00
_cell.angle_gamma   90.00
#
_symmetry.space_group_name_H-M   'P 1'
#
loop_
_entity.id
_entity.type
_entity.pdbx_description
1 polymer ?
#
loop_
_entity_poly.entity_id
_entity_poly.type
_entity_poly.pdbx_seq_one_letter_code
_entity_poly.pdbx_strand_id
1 'polypeptide(L)'
;MSVSAPMKFIEDYGLIGDGQTAALVHRDGSIDWLCWPRFDSDACFAALLGTNSHGCWRLAPVEAGTSSRRYREDTLVLETDFELTTGHVRLIDFMPVEDGAFAVVRIVRGLEGKVRLRSELDLRFDYGSLRPAIEIDRDRAVGFVGPDLVVLHAPGQLSQRGSCIVAEAEVSQGEEIAFCLRYGSSTETPPPQIAANAALQATETYWRNWIGKFAIETRWPEAVRRSLLTLKAMIFRSTGGIIAAPTTSLPEAPASDLNWDYRYCWLRDAAFTTSALIDAGYHDEAKAFRDWLLRAAGGEPDKIRIMYRVDGSRRLEEWIASWLPGFRGTKPVRIGNAAAAQRQLDVYGELLDSVAAAAKVGIAPTELEGILIASVIGHVERIWDQPDHGLWEVRGDPQHYTYSKVSAWAAVDRFVRRADLHHAADETFVEGMVELRNRMHREICEKGVDRQRGTFVAYYGSDEVDPSLLNLPLMGFELCGILGDE
;
A
#
# COMPACT_ATOMS: atom_id res chain seq x y z
N MET A 1 -32.96 -6.64 -23.01
CA MET A 1 -31.95 -7.56 -22.47
C MET A 1 -30.76 -6.67 -22.09
N SER A 2 -30.48 -6.48 -20.81
CA SER A 2 -29.28 -5.75 -20.39
C SER A 2 -28.07 -6.61 -20.75
N VAL A 3 -27.25 -6.13 -21.68
CA VAL A 3 -25.93 -6.71 -21.90
C VAL A 3 -25.20 -6.56 -20.56
N SER A 4 -24.90 -7.66 -19.90
CA SER A 4 -24.07 -7.62 -18.68
C SER A 4 -22.74 -6.95 -19.03
N ALA A 5 -22.33 -5.95 -18.25
CA ALA A 5 -21.01 -5.33 -18.43
C ALA A 5 -19.93 -6.43 -18.42
N PRO A 6 -18.90 -6.33 -19.27
CA PRO A 6 -17.82 -7.32 -19.28
C PRO A 6 -17.19 -7.44 -17.88
N MET A 7 -16.85 -8.65 -17.51
CA MET A 7 -16.24 -8.95 -16.22
C MET A 7 -14.85 -8.32 -16.17
N LYS A 8 -14.56 -7.53 -15.14
CA LYS A 8 -13.25 -6.90 -14.91
C LYS A 8 -12.34 -7.82 -14.10
N PHE A 9 -11.06 -7.88 -14.48
CA PHE A 9 -10.02 -8.66 -13.79
C PHE A 9 -8.98 -7.73 -13.18
N ILE A 10 -8.25 -8.21 -12.16
CA ILE A 10 -7.23 -7.38 -11.47
C ILE A 10 -6.11 -6.99 -12.43
N GLU A 11 -5.69 -7.89 -13.30
CA GLU A 11 -4.68 -7.66 -14.34
C GLU A 11 -5.08 -6.62 -15.40
N ASP A 12 -6.37 -6.26 -15.45
CA ASP A 12 -6.87 -5.20 -16.33
C ASP A 12 -6.71 -3.79 -15.75
N TYR A 13 -6.17 -3.67 -14.53
CA TYR A 13 -5.93 -2.37 -13.90
C TYR A 13 -4.46 -1.95 -13.97
N GLY A 14 -4.24 -0.64 -14.14
CA GLY A 14 -2.97 0.03 -13.92
C GLY A 14 -3.05 0.94 -12.70
N LEU A 15 -1.97 1.00 -11.92
CA LEU A 15 -1.85 1.87 -10.75
C LEU A 15 -1.25 3.21 -11.16
N ILE A 16 -1.87 4.31 -10.75
CA ILE A 16 -1.28 5.65 -10.72
C ILE A 16 -1.30 6.16 -9.28
N GLY A 17 -0.34 7.00 -8.89
CA GLY A 17 -0.25 7.49 -7.50
C GLY A 17 0.67 8.69 -7.36
N ASP A 18 0.52 9.42 -6.26
CA ASP A 18 1.23 10.66 -5.94
C ASP A 18 2.00 10.59 -4.60
N GLY A 19 2.01 9.41 -3.96
CA GLY A 19 2.57 9.22 -2.62
C GLY A 19 1.69 9.75 -1.48
N GLN A 20 0.45 10.15 -1.76
CA GLN A 20 -0.60 10.45 -0.77
C GLN A 20 -1.72 9.42 -0.86
N THR A 21 -2.05 9.07 -2.10
CA THR A 21 -3.04 8.07 -2.44
C THR A 21 -2.73 7.44 -3.80
N ALA A 22 -3.59 6.51 -4.25
CA ALA A 22 -3.46 5.87 -5.54
C ALA A 22 -4.83 5.61 -6.17
N ALA A 23 -4.86 5.61 -7.51
CA ALA A 23 -6.04 5.24 -8.28
C ALA A 23 -5.76 4.02 -9.15
N LEU A 24 -6.80 3.20 -9.35
CA LEU A 24 -6.76 2.05 -10.25
C LEU A 24 -7.52 2.36 -11.54
N VAL A 25 -6.80 2.36 -12.64
CA VAL A 25 -7.29 2.66 -14.00
C VAL A 25 -7.48 1.35 -14.77
N HIS A 26 -8.71 1.05 -15.13
CA HIS A 26 -9.04 -0.12 -15.95
C HIS A 26 -8.77 0.15 -17.44
N ARG A 27 -8.50 -0.91 -18.22
CA ARG A 27 -8.17 -0.82 -19.65
C ARG A 27 -9.27 -0.20 -20.55
N ASP A 28 -10.51 -0.10 -20.06
CA ASP A 28 -11.61 0.59 -20.75
C ASP A 28 -11.63 2.10 -20.49
N GLY A 29 -10.62 2.64 -19.81
CA GLY A 29 -10.49 4.04 -19.46
C GLY A 29 -11.28 4.45 -18.23
N SER A 30 -11.80 3.51 -17.39
CA SER A 30 -12.45 3.86 -16.13
C SER A 30 -11.44 3.86 -14.97
N ILE A 31 -11.60 4.78 -14.02
CA ILE A 31 -10.98 4.76 -12.71
C ILE A 31 -12.04 4.25 -11.74
N ASP A 32 -11.80 3.05 -11.18
CA ASP A 32 -12.80 2.33 -10.40
C ASP A 32 -12.48 2.27 -8.90
N TRP A 33 -11.29 2.73 -8.53
CA TRP A 33 -10.86 2.84 -7.14
C TRP A 33 -10.05 4.11 -6.92
N LEU A 34 -10.43 4.87 -5.90
CA LEU A 34 -9.71 6.05 -5.41
C LEU A 34 -10.19 6.39 -4.01
N CYS A 35 -9.25 6.54 -3.07
CA CYS A 35 -9.47 7.11 -1.75
C CYS A 35 -8.90 8.53 -1.70
N TRP A 36 -9.58 9.48 -1.09
CA TRP A 36 -9.09 10.84 -0.88
C TRP A 36 -9.38 11.32 0.53
N PRO A 37 -8.49 12.13 1.14
CA PRO A 37 -7.18 12.61 0.59
C PRO A 37 -6.03 11.63 0.75
N ARG A 38 -6.19 10.52 1.50
CA ARG A 38 -5.12 9.57 1.84
C ARG A 38 -5.49 8.15 1.40
N PHE A 39 -4.49 7.25 1.36
CA PHE A 39 -4.71 5.83 1.11
C PHE A 39 -5.79 5.21 2.01
N ASP A 40 -5.76 5.55 3.30
CA ASP A 40 -6.63 5.00 4.35
C ASP A 40 -7.89 5.85 4.62
N SER A 41 -8.17 6.81 3.74
CA SER A 41 -9.43 7.57 3.73
C SER A 41 -10.56 6.76 3.06
N ASP A 42 -11.79 7.24 3.23
CA ASP A 42 -12.93 6.65 2.57
C ASP A 42 -12.85 6.80 1.04
N ALA A 43 -13.29 5.77 0.33
CA ALA A 43 -13.21 5.78 -1.12
C ALA A 43 -14.28 6.68 -1.74
N CYS A 44 -13.86 7.56 -2.67
CA CYS A 44 -14.75 8.33 -3.54
C CYS A 44 -15.06 7.61 -4.86
N PHE A 45 -14.28 6.59 -5.22
CA PHE A 45 -14.59 5.61 -6.26
C PHE A 45 -14.43 4.20 -5.69
N ALA A 46 -15.53 3.44 -5.72
CA ALA A 46 -15.58 2.07 -5.19
C ALA A 46 -16.21 1.08 -6.20
N ALA A 47 -16.26 1.42 -7.49
CA ALA A 47 -16.76 0.53 -8.53
C ALA A 47 -15.97 -0.77 -8.63
N LEU A 48 -14.70 -0.79 -8.22
CA LEU A 48 -13.86 -1.99 -8.08
C LEU A 48 -14.54 -3.07 -7.23
N LEU A 49 -15.19 -2.67 -6.13
CA LEU A 49 -15.89 -3.56 -5.20
C LEU A 49 -17.40 -3.60 -5.45
N GLY A 50 -17.85 -3.01 -6.55
CA GLY A 50 -19.27 -2.86 -6.82
C GLY A 50 -19.61 -2.77 -8.29
N THR A 51 -20.27 -1.69 -8.63
CA THR A 51 -20.67 -1.31 -9.99
C THR A 51 -20.38 0.18 -10.17
N ASN A 52 -20.51 0.68 -11.39
CA ASN A 52 -20.32 2.12 -11.68
C ASN A 52 -21.16 3.03 -10.76
N SER A 53 -22.31 2.55 -10.26
CA SER A 53 -23.16 3.32 -9.33
C SER A 53 -22.53 3.53 -7.94
N HIS A 54 -21.42 2.86 -7.63
CA HIS A 54 -20.65 3.03 -6.39
C HIS A 54 -19.46 3.99 -6.52
N GLY A 55 -19.40 4.70 -7.66
CA GLY A 55 -18.39 5.71 -7.96
C GLY A 55 -17.30 5.22 -8.91
N CYS A 56 -17.20 5.92 -10.04
CA CYS A 56 -16.14 5.72 -11.02
C CYS A 56 -16.00 6.96 -11.92
N TRP A 57 -14.89 7.04 -12.62
CA TRP A 57 -14.68 8.05 -13.66
C TRP A 57 -14.19 7.41 -14.96
N ARG A 58 -15.08 7.24 -15.93
CA ARG A 58 -14.75 6.68 -17.24
C ARG A 58 -14.49 7.80 -18.25
N LEU A 59 -13.36 7.73 -18.95
CA LEU A 59 -13.02 8.56 -20.11
C LEU A 59 -12.56 7.65 -21.25
N ALA A 60 -13.36 7.57 -22.30
CA ALA A 60 -13.11 6.66 -23.40
C ALA A 60 -13.77 7.14 -24.70
N PRO A 61 -13.36 6.60 -25.87
CA PRO A 61 -14.08 6.77 -27.11
C PRO A 61 -15.53 6.31 -26.99
N VAL A 62 -16.41 6.99 -27.72
CA VAL A 62 -17.84 6.62 -27.83
C VAL A 62 -18.01 5.35 -28.67
N GLU A 63 -17.15 5.20 -29.68
CA GLU A 63 -17.13 4.04 -30.56
C GLU A 63 -16.32 2.90 -29.96
N ALA A 64 -16.69 1.69 -30.33
CA ALA A 64 -15.91 0.50 -29.93
C ALA A 64 -14.60 0.41 -30.72
N GLY A 65 -13.55 -0.04 -30.04
CA GLY A 65 -12.22 -0.23 -30.60
C GLY A 65 -11.38 -1.19 -29.75
N THR A 66 -10.12 -1.33 -30.10
CA THR A 66 -9.14 -2.07 -29.29
C THR A 66 -8.37 -1.13 -28.39
N SER A 67 -7.87 -1.63 -27.27
CA SER A 67 -7.02 -0.85 -26.38
C SER A 67 -5.74 -1.59 -26.03
N SER A 68 -4.64 -0.86 -25.97
CA SER A 68 -3.36 -1.33 -25.45
C SER A 68 -2.82 -0.35 -24.40
N ARG A 69 -2.01 -0.86 -23.45
CA ARG A 69 -1.53 -0.04 -22.34
C ARG A 69 -0.05 -0.24 -22.10
N ARG A 70 0.57 0.83 -21.63
CA ARG A 70 1.91 0.83 -21.06
C ARG A 70 2.10 1.95 -20.07
N TYR A 71 3.04 1.79 -19.18
CA TYR A 71 3.57 2.95 -18.47
C TYR A 71 4.60 3.67 -19.34
N ARG A 72 4.69 4.99 -19.23
CA ARG A 72 5.87 5.70 -19.71
C ARG A 72 7.08 5.21 -18.94
N GLU A 73 8.17 5.05 -19.66
CA GLU A 73 9.40 4.51 -19.09
C GLU A 73 9.80 5.26 -17.82
N ASP A 74 10.10 4.48 -16.77
CA ASP A 74 10.55 4.97 -15.48
C ASP A 74 9.57 5.90 -14.73
N THR A 75 8.27 5.74 -14.96
CA THR A 75 7.24 6.55 -14.31
C THR A 75 6.05 5.71 -13.86
N LEU A 76 5.11 6.37 -13.12
CA LEU A 76 3.75 5.89 -12.90
C LEU A 76 2.73 6.66 -13.77
N VAL A 77 3.16 7.22 -14.89
CA VAL A 77 2.27 7.79 -15.91
C VAL A 77 1.80 6.66 -16.81
N LEU A 78 0.49 6.41 -16.82
CA LEU A 78 -0.12 5.33 -17.59
C LEU A 78 -0.64 5.87 -18.93
N GLU A 79 -0.26 5.22 -20.02
CA GLU A 79 -0.80 5.48 -21.35
C GLU A 79 -1.74 4.34 -21.77
N THR A 80 -2.93 4.70 -22.24
CA THR A 80 -3.88 3.80 -22.89
C THR A 80 -4.14 4.27 -24.30
N ASP A 81 -3.72 3.50 -25.27
CA ASP A 81 -4.01 3.74 -26.68
C ASP A 81 -5.33 3.09 -27.06
N PHE A 82 -6.22 3.87 -27.73
CA PHE A 82 -7.48 3.37 -28.28
C PHE A 82 -7.41 3.48 -29.80
N GLU A 83 -7.49 2.34 -30.48
CA GLU A 83 -7.51 2.23 -31.94
C GLU A 83 -8.94 1.93 -32.40
N LEU A 84 -9.47 2.81 -33.29
CA LEU A 84 -10.82 2.74 -33.81
C LEU A 84 -10.79 2.85 -35.34
N THR A 85 -11.91 2.56 -35.99
CA THR A 85 -12.05 2.76 -37.44
C THR A 85 -12.00 4.24 -37.84
N THR A 86 -12.36 5.15 -36.93
CA THR A 86 -12.39 6.63 -37.16
C THR A 86 -11.07 7.31 -36.79
N GLY A 87 -10.15 6.64 -36.09
CA GLY A 87 -8.89 7.23 -35.69
C GLY A 87 -8.24 6.54 -34.50
N HIS A 88 -7.16 7.16 -34.02
CA HIS A 88 -6.36 6.66 -32.92
C HIS A 88 -6.15 7.80 -31.89
N VAL A 89 -6.44 7.52 -30.63
CA VAL A 89 -6.20 8.44 -29.52
C VAL A 89 -5.41 7.78 -28.41
N ARG A 90 -4.60 8.57 -27.71
CA ARG A 90 -3.90 8.18 -26.49
C ARG A 90 -4.46 8.91 -25.29
N LEU A 91 -4.90 8.17 -24.30
CA LEU A 91 -5.24 8.65 -22.97
C LEU A 91 -4.02 8.52 -22.07
N ILE A 92 -3.64 9.61 -21.39
CA ILE A 92 -2.50 9.70 -20.48
C ILE A 92 -3.06 10.01 -19.10
N ASP A 93 -2.97 9.04 -18.19
CA ASP A 93 -3.49 9.12 -16.82
C ASP A 93 -2.34 9.25 -15.82
N PHE A 94 -2.42 10.21 -14.92
CA PHE A 94 -1.44 10.40 -13.85
C PHE A 94 -2.01 11.18 -12.67
N MET A 95 -1.31 11.07 -11.54
CA MET A 95 -1.53 11.88 -10.35
C MET A 95 -0.30 12.77 -10.15
N PRO A 96 -0.46 14.11 -10.14
CA PRO A 96 0.66 15.03 -9.94
C PRO A 96 1.32 14.86 -8.58
N VAL A 97 2.66 14.73 -8.58
CA VAL A 97 3.44 14.59 -7.34
C VAL A 97 3.89 15.98 -6.86
N GLU A 98 2.93 16.76 -6.38
CA GLU A 98 3.11 18.10 -5.85
C GLU A 98 2.41 18.22 -4.50
N ASP A 99 2.98 18.99 -3.56
CA ASP A 99 2.39 19.17 -2.25
C ASP A 99 1.04 19.90 -2.33
N GLY A 100 0.01 19.28 -1.73
CA GLY A 100 -1.36 19.81 -1.73
C GLY A 100 -2.11 19.72 -3.06
N ALA A 101 -1.56 19.06 -4.07
CA ALA A 101 -2.16 18.96 -5.40
C ALA A 101 -3.11 17.77 -5.56
N PHE A 102 -3.74 17.25 -4.51
CA PHE A 102 -4.67 16.10 -4.62
C PHE A 102 -5.48 16.12 -5.90
N ALA A 103 -4.98 15.45 -6.96
CA ALA A 103 -5.55 15.51 -8.28
C ALA A 103 -5.36 14.22 -9.09
N VAL A 104 -6.29 13.97 -9.99
CA VAL A 104 -6.14 13.05 -11.11
C VAL A 104 -6.24 13.84 -12.40
N VAL A 105 -5.22 13.75 -13.23
CA VAL A 105 -5.17 14.42 -14.53
C VAL A 105 -5.21 13.38 -15.64
N ARG A 106 -6.06 13.63 -16.64
CA ARG A 106 -6.29 12.76 -17.79
C ARG A 106 -6.14 13.58 -19.07
N ILE A 107 -5.08 13.35 -19.84
CA ILE A 107 -4.83 14.04 -21.10
C ILE A 107 -5.16 13.10 -22.25
N VAL A 108 -5.91 13.59 -23.24
CA VAL A 108 -6.18 12.86 -24.49
C VAL A 108 -5.47 13.53 -25.63
N ARG A 109 -4.67 12.77 -26.39
CA ARG A 109 -3.97 13.20 -27.62
C ARG A 109 -4.54 12.49 -28.83
N GLY A 110 -4.93 13.25 -29.84
CA GLY A 110 -5.27 12.72 -31.15
C GLY A 110 -4.02 12.31 -31.92
N LEU A 111 -3.87 11.03 -32.23
CA LEU A 111 -2.73 10.49 -32.96
C LEU A 111 -3.05 10.32 -34.46
N GLU A 112 -4.29 9.94 -34.78
CA GLU A 112 -4.75 9.79 -36.16
C GLU A 112 -6.27 10.04 -36.25
N GLY A 113 -6.74 10.58 -37.35
CA GLY A 113 -8.16 10.76 -37.62
C GLY A 113 -8.85 11.71 -36.67
N LYS A 114 -10.12 11.41 -36.35
CA LYS A 114 -10.97 12.21 -35.50
C LYS A 114 -11.86 11.32 -34.63
N VAL A 115 -11.74 11.46 -33.33
CA VAL A 115 -12.34 10.56 -32.33
C VAL A 115 -13.24 11.33 -31.39
N ARG A 116 -14.48 10.87 -31.23
CA ARG A 116 -15.40 11.36 -30.21
C ARG A 116 -15.19 10.65 -28.91
N LEU A 117 -15.10 11.42 -27.84
CA LEU A 117 -14.84 10.96 -26.47
C LEU A 117 -16.03 11.29 -25.58
N ARG A 118 -16.22 10.45 -24.57
CA ARG A 118 -17.16 10.72 -23.48
C ARG A 118 -16.47 10.51 -22.15
N SER A 119 -16.56 11.54 -21.30
CA SER A 119 -16.22 11.47 -19.88
C SER A 119 -17.50 11.30 -19.08
N GLU A 120 -17.54 10.29 -18.23
CA GLU A 120 -18.65 9.95 -17.34
C GLU A 120 -18.11 9.84 -15.93
N LEU A 121 -18.42 10.83 -15.08
CA LEU A 121 -18.01 10.88 -13.68
C LEU A 121 -19.23 10.63 -12.79
N ASP A 122 -19.30 9.47 -12.16
CA ASP A 122 -20.25 9.14 -11.10
C ASP A 122 -19.55 9.27 -9.75
N LEU A 123 -19.54 10.50 -9.21
CA LEU A 123 -18.87 10.82 -7.95
C LEU A 123 -19.68 10.28 -6.77
N ARG A 124 -18.99 9.57 -5.86
CA ARG A 124 -19.53 9.04 -4.60
C ARG A 124 -18.54 9.32 -3.50
N PHE A 125 -19.03 9.19 -2.28
CA PHE A 125 -18.19 9.21 -1.07
C PHE A 125 -18.56 8.05 -0.17
N ASP A 126 -17.78 7.84 0.89
CA ASP A 126 -18.00 6.79 1.88
C ASP A 126 -18.29 5.43 1.19
N TYR A 127 -17.30 4.98 0.40
CA TYR A 127 -17.37 3.70 -0.33
C TYR A 127 -18.64 3.53 -1.18
N GLY A 128 -19.07 4.59 -1.82
CA GLY A 128 -20.23 4.56 -2.72
C GLY A 128 -21.58 4.78 -2.05
N SER A 129 -21.66 4.94 -0.73
CA SER A 129 -22.91 5.11 0.01
C SER A 129 -23.49 6.52 -0.12
N LEU A 130 -22.64 7.55 -0.18
CA LEU A 130 -23.05 8.94 -0.17
C LEU A 130 -22.97 9.57 -1.56
N ARG A 131 -24.04 10.30 -1.94
CA ARG A 131 -24.11 11.12 -3.14
C ARG A 131 -23.81 12.57 -2.78
N PRO A 132 -22.87 13.25 -3.47
CA PRO A 132 -22.63 14.66 -3.24
C PRO A 132 -23.76 15.53 -3.78
N ALA A 133 -23.90 16.74 -3.23
CA ALA A 133 -24.54 17.82 -3.94
C ALA A 133 -23.61 18.25 -5.09
N ILE A 134 -24.18 18.53 -6.27
CA ILE A 134 -23.41 18.86 -7.49
C ILE A 134 -23.87 20.20 -8.01
N GLU A 135 -22.91 21.09 -8.27
CA GLU A 135 -23.07 22.35 -8.96
C GLU A 135 -22.26 22.30 -10.26
N ILE A 136 -22.91 22.69 -11.38
CA ILE A 136 -22.26 22.71 -12.71
C ILE A 136 -22.29 24.15 -13.26
N ASP A 137 -21.10 24.61 -13.65
CA ASP A 137 -20.93 25.90 -14.31
C ASP A 137 -20.02 25.69 -15.53
N ARG A 138 -20.65 25.66 -16.74
CA ARG A 138 -20.00 25.47 -18.05
C ARG A 138 -19.06 24.24 -18.10
N ASP A 139 -17.77 24.48 -17.91
CA ASP A 139 -16.68 23.51 -18.02
C ASP A 139 -16.19 23.01 -16.64
N ARG A 140 -16.88 23.42 -15.57
CA ARG A 140 -16.53 23.04 -14.18
C ARG A 140 -17.76 22.43 -13.48
N ALA A 141 -17.50 21.35 -12.75
CA ALA A 141 -18.47 20.78 -11.81
C ALA A 141 -17.83 20.65 -10.43
N VAL A 142 -18.61 21.04 -9.41
CA VAL A 142 -18.21 20.93 -7.99
C VAL A 142 -19.16 19.98 -7.31
N GLY A 143 -18.63 18.92 -6.73
CA GLY A 143 -19.36 17.96 -5.89
C GLY A 143 -18.89 18.06 -4.46
N PHE A 144 -19.80 18.14 -3.47
CA PHE A 144 -19.40 18.21 -2.06
C PHE A 144 -20.35 17.43 -1.17
N VAL A 145 -19.79 16.84 -0.09
CA VAL A 145 -20.54 16.19 0.98
C VAL A 145 -19.72 16.22 2.27
N GLY A 146 -20.30 16.67 3.36
CA GLY A 146 -19.58 16.81 4.63
C GLY A 146 -18.33 17.70 4.46
N PRO A 147 -17.14 17.23 4.91
CA PRO A 147 -15.90 17.98 4.76
C PRO A 147 -15.29 17.90 3.36
N ASP A 148 -15.77 17.00 2.51
CA ASP A 148 -15.15 16.67 1.23
C ASP A 148 -15.70 17.50 0.08
N LEU A 149 -14.81 17.96 -0.78
CA LEU A 149 -15.13 18.68 -2.01
C LEU A 149 -14.27 18.15 -3.15
N VAL A 150 -14.90 17.92 -4.31
CA VAL A 150 -14.21 17.50 -5.53
C VAL A 150 -14.62 18.41 -6.67
N VAL A 151 -13.64 18.88 -7.45
CA VAL A 151 -13.84 19.73 -8.61
C VAL A 151 -13.40 19.01 -9.88
N LEU A 152 -14.29 18.85 -10.83
CA LEU A 152 -13.97 18.45 -12.20
C LEU A 152 -13.83 19.68 -13.08
N HIS A 153 -12.68 19.81 -13.75
CA HIS A 153 -12.49 20.68 -14.91
C HIS A 153 -12.41 19.81 -16.16
N ALA A 154 -13.23 20.12 -17.18
CA ALA A 154 -13.27 19.35 -18.41
C ALA A 154 -13.43 20.29 -19.62
N PRO A 155 -12.97 19.91 -20.80
CA PRO A 155 -13.21 20.68 -22.01
C PRO A 155 -14.68 20.65 -22.41
N GLY A 156 -15.20 21.76 -22.89
CA GLY A 156 -16.57 21.88 -23.38
C GLY A 156 -17.61 22.09 -22.29
N GLN A 157 -18.86 21.79 -22.61
CA GLN A 157 -19.97 21.97 -21.69
C GLN A 157 -20.28 20.70 -20.93
N LEU A 158 -20.31 20.81 -19.60
CA LEU A 158 -20.76 19.74 -18.73
C LEU A 158 -22.28 19.65 -18.66
N SER A 159 -22.79 18.45 -18.52
CA SER A 159 -24.19 18.14 -18.29
C SER A 159 -24.36 17.09 -17.21
N GLN A 160 -25.50 17.09 -16.53
CA GLN A 160 -25.84 16.06 -15.55
C GLN A 160 -26.88 15.11 -16.14
N ARG A 161 -26.59 13.81 -16.07
CA ARG A 161 -27.52 12.72 -16.43
C ARG A 161 -27.71 11.80 -15.23
N GLY A 162 -28.81 12.00 -14.51
CA GLY A 162 -29.01 11.31 -13.21
C GLY A 162 -27.98 11.74 -12.17
N SER A 163 -27.15 10.80 -11.70
CA SER A 163 -26.05 11.05 -10.77
C SER A 163 -24.70 11.30 -11.46
N CYS A 164 -24.65 11.13 -12.78
CA CYS A 164 -23.41 11.19 -13.54
C CYS A 164 -23.21 12.58 -14.17
N ILE A 165 -22.00 13.12 -14.03
CA ILE A 165 -21.52 14.32 -14.73
C ILE A 165 -20.94 13.86 -16.06
N VAL A 166 -21.41 14.39 -17.17
CA VAL A 166 -21.03 13.99 -18.52
C VAL A 166 -20.41 15.15 -19.26
N ALA A 167 -19.27 14.92 -19.89
CA ALA A 167 -18.64 15.75 -20.89
C ALA A 167 -18.45 14.96 -22.19
N GLU A 168 -18.79 15.58 -23.33
CA GLU A 168 -18.47 15.03 -24.64
C GLU A 168 -17.48 15.98 -25.34
N ALA A 169 -16.45 15.38 -25.94
CA ALA A 169 -15.45 16.12 -26.67
C ALA A 169 -15.05 15.35 -27.93
N GLU A 170 -14.45 16.05 -28.86
CA GLU A 170 -13.91 15.50 -30.09
C GLU A 170 -12.47 15.93 -30.23
N VAL A 171 -11.59 14.99 -30.60
CA VAL A 171 -10.15 15.23 -30.73
C VAL A 171 -9.70 14.77 -32.09
N SER A 172 -9.11 15.70 -32.86
CA SER A 172 -8.53 15.45 -34.17
C SER A 172 -7.00 15.14 -34.02
N GLN A 173 -6.42 14.63 -35.08
CA GLN A 173 -4.97 14.41 -35.13
C GLN A 173 -4.19 15.70 -34.80
N GLY A 174 -3.24 15.59 -33.84
CA GLY A 174 -2.42 16.69 -33.35
C GLY A 174 -3.07 17.58 -32.30
N GLU A 175 -4.36 17.39 -32.01
CA GLU A 175 -5.04 18.10 -30.92
C GLU A 175 -4.82 17.38 -29.56
N GLU A 176 -4.93 18.16 -28.50
CA GLU A 176 -4.84 17.69 -27.13
C GLU A 176 -5.91 18.36 -26.27
N ILE A 177 -6.55 17.57 -25.43
CA ILE A 177 -7.48 18.06 -24.41
C ILE A 177 -7.15 17.45 -23.05
N ALA A 178 -7.50 18.14 -21.97
CA ALA A 178 -7.22 17.67 -20.61
C ALA A 178 -8.47 17.76 -19.73
N PHE A 179 -8.62 16.75 -18.90
CA PHE A 179 -9.58 16.66 -17.82
C PHE A 179 -8.82 16.63 -16.52
N CYS A 180 -9.29 17.37 -15.50
CA CYS A 180 -8.64 17.42 -14.20
C CYS A 180 -9.69 17.28 -13.11
N LEU A 181 -9.52 16.27 -12.24
CA LEU A 181 -10.32 16.09 -11.04
C LEU A 181 -9.46 16.44 -9.84
N ARG A 182 -9.95 17.33 -8.96
CA ARG A 182 -9.22 17.79 -7.79
C ARG A 182 -10.05 17.62 -6.52
N TYR A 183 -9.37 17.20 -5.45
CA TYR A 183 -9.93 17.16 -4.10
C TYR A 183 -9.54 18.41 -3.31
N GLY A 184 -10.42 18.86 -2.42
CA GLY A 184 -10.22 19.94 -1.47
C GLY A 184 -11.19 19.84 -0.30
N SER A 185 -11.04 20.75 0.66
CA SER A 185 -11.99 20.88 1.77
C SER A 185 -13.24 21.66 1.33
N SER A 186 -14.42 21.21 1.74
CA SER A 186 -15.69 21.92 1.48
C SER A 186 -15.79 23.26 2.21
N THR A 187 -14.91 23.50 3.18
CA THR A 187 -14.84 24.78 3.94
C THR A 187 -13.87 25.79 3.32
N GLU A 188 -13.16 25.40 2.26
CA GLU A 188 -12.17 26.23 1.56
C GLU A 188 -12.64 26.61 0.16
N THR A 189 -11.93 27.55 -0.47
CA THR A 189 -12.17 27.88 -1.86
C THR A 189 -11.88 26.65 -2.75
N PRO A 190 -12.79 26.30 -3.69
CA PRO A 190 -12.56 25.20 -4.60
C PRO A 190 -11.21 25.31 -5.32
N PRO A 191 -10.40 24.24 -5.36
CA PRO A 191 -9.07 24.28 -5.95
C PRO A 191 -9.12 24.65 -7.45
N PRO A 192 -8.19 25.51 -7.91
CA PRO A 192 -8.15 25.94 -9.31
C PRO A 192 -7.72 24.82 -10.24
N GLN A 193 -7.93 25.00 -11.54
CA GLN A 193 -7.45 24.07 -12.57
C GLN A 193 -5.91 23.99 -12.58
N ILE A 194 -5.39 22.78 -12.82
CA ILE A 194 -3.96 22.52 -12.99
C ILE A 194 -3.59 22.68 -14.48
N ALA A 195 -2.41 23.23 -14.74
CA ALA A 195 -1.82 23.24 -16.08
C ALA A 195 -1.31 21.82 -16.42
N ALA A 196 -2.15 21.03 -17.12
CA ALA A 196 -2.01 19.59 -17.28
C ALA A 196 -0.63 19.18 -17.84
N ASN A 197 -0.11 19.85 -18.86
CA ASN A 197 1.19 19.51 -19.46
C ASN A 197 2.39 19.84 -18.55
N ALA A 198 2.33 20.96 -17.83
CA ALA A 198 3.35 21.30 -16.84
C ALA A 198 3.37 20.30 -15.70
N ALA A 199 2.20 19.89 -15.20
CA ALA A 199 2.05 18.88 -14.18
C ALA A 199 2.54 17.51 -14.65
N LEU A 200 2.26 17.13 -15.91
CA LEU A 200 2.76 15.89 -16.51
C LEU A 200 4.28 15.88 -16.52
N GLN A 201 4.90 16.96 -17.03
CA GLN A 201 6.35 17.06 -17.11
C GLN A 201 7.02 17.03 -15.73
N ALA A 202 6.45 17.72 -14.75
CA ALA A 202 6.93 17.70 -13.37
C ALA A 202 6.83 16.29 -12.74
N THR A 203 5.71 15.60 -12.97
CA THR A 203 5.46 14.23 -12.49
C THR A 203 6.45 13.23 -13.12
N GLU A 204 6.67 13.30 -14.43
CA GLU A 204 7.68 12.45 -15.11
C GLU A 204 9.07 12.71 -14.56
N THR A 205 9.44 13.98 -14.39
CA THR A 205 10.73 14.38 -13.84
C THR A 205 10.93 13.83 -12.43
N TYR A 206 9.92 13.91 -11.58
CA TYR A 206 9.95 13.35 -10.23
C TYR A 206 10.27 11.84 -10.24
N TRP A 207 9.49 11.05 -10.99
CA TRP A 207 9.65 9.61 -11.04
C TRP A 207 10.99 9.18 -11.63
N ARG A 208 11.41 9.82 -12.75
CA ARG A 208 12.70 9.53 -13.40
C ARG A 208 13.89 9.91 -12.52
N ASN A 209 13.83 11.05 -11.83
CA ASN A 209 14.88 11.44 -10.89
C ASN A 209 14.97 10.48 -9.71
N TRP A 210 13.85 10.00 -9.22
CA TRP A 210 13.84 9.05 -8.13
C TRP A 210 14.42 7.71 -8.57
N ILE A 211 13.89 7.08 -9.62
CA ILE A 211 14.34 5.77 -10.08
C ILE A 211 15.76 5.83 -10.71
N GLY A 212 16.20 6.99 -11.15
CA GLY A 212 17.54 7.21 -11.67
C GLY A 212 18.67 6.98 -10.65
N LYS A 213 18.34 6.94 -9.34
CA LYS A 213 19.28 6.56 -8.27
C LYS A 213 19.58 5.06 -8.25
N PHE A 214 18.79 4.24 -8.94
CA PHE A 214 18.95 2.79 -8.99
C PHE A 214 20.26 2.40 -9.66
N ALA A 215 21.14 1.73 -8.92
CA ALA A 215 22.50 1.39 -9.36
C ALA A 215 22.86 -0.10 -9.16
N ILE A 216 21.88 -0.96 -8.86
CA ILE A 216 22.15 -2.38 -8.62
C ILE A 216 22.30 -3.11 -9.95
N GLU A 217 23.37 -3.90 -10.06
CA GLU A 217 23.49 -4.89 -11.13
C GLU A 217 22.54 -6.07 -10.84
N THR A 218 21.60 -6.29 -11.73
CA THR A 218 20.60 -7.35 -11.63
C THR A 218 20.33 -7.99 -12.98
N ARG A 219 19.96 -9.27 -12.95
CA ARG A 219 19.54 -10.01 -14.15
C ARG A 219 18.23 -9.47 -14.75
N TRP A 220 17.41 -8.76 -13.96
CA TRP A 220 16.06 -8.33 -14.33
C TRP A 220 15.84 -6.83 -14.05
N PRO A 221 16.64 -5.92 -14.68
CA PRO A 221 16.63 -4.49 -14.31
C PRO A 221 15.26 -3.84 -14.51
N GLU A 222 14.54 -4.13 -15.59
CA GLU A 222 13.22 -3.53 -15.86
C GLU A 222 12.18 -3.96 -14.84
N ALA A 223 12.13 -5.25 -14.47
CA ALA A 223 11.21 -5.77 -13.48
C ALA A 223 11.50 -5.18 -12.09
N VAL A 224 12.79 -5.08 -11.70
CA VAL A 224 13.19 -4.50 -10.42
C VAL A 224 12.85 -3.01 -10.37
N ARG A 225 13.14 -2.24 -11.43
CA ARG A 225 12.78 -0.81 -11.54
C ARG A 225 11.27 -0.62 -11.40
N ARG A 226 10.45 -1.43 -12.08
CA ARG A 226 8.99 -1.39 -11.98
C ARG A 226 8.52 -1.73 -10.57
N SER A 227 9.09 -2.74 -9.92
CA SER A 227 8.79 -3.10 -8.53
C SER A 227 9.12 -1.96 -7.57
N LEU A 228 10.30 -1.34 -7.71
CA LEU A 228 10.70 -0.19 -6.88
C LEU A 228 9.76 1.00 -7.04
N LEU A 229 9.35 1.34 -8.27
CA LEU A 229 8.36 2.38 -8.53
C LEU A 229 7.01 2.08 -7.85
N THR A 230 6.59 0.82 -7.87
CA THR A 230 5.36 0.37 -7.20
C THR A 230 5.49 0.48 -5.68
N LEU A 231 6.61 0.02 -5.10
CA LEU A 231 6.89 0.17 -3.67
C LEU A 231 6.93 1.64 -3.26
N LYS A 232 7.58 2.50 -4.07
CA LYS A 232 7.61 3.95 -3.81
C LYS A 232 6.21 4.56 -3.81
N ALA A 233 5.33 4.10 -4.69
CA ALA A 233 3.93 4.55 -4.74
C ALA A 233 3.13 4.18 -3.49
N MET A 234 3.56 3.15 -2.72
CA MET A 234 2.91 2.72 -1.46
C MET A 234 3.43 3.48 -0.23
N ILE A 235 4.45 4.32 -0.39
CA ILE A 235 4.99 5.14 0.71
C ILE A 235 4.16 6.41 0.85
N PHE A 236 3.55 6.62 2.03
CA PHE A 236 2.86 7.85 2.34
C PHE A 236 3.87 8.97 2.57
N ARG A 237 4.01 9.85 1.58
CA ARG A 237 5.08 10.84 1.49
C ARG A 237 5.17 11.78 2.70
N SER A 238 4.03 12.12 3.29
CA SER A 238 3.97 13.06 4.41
C SER A 238 4.56 12.52 5.71
N THR A 239 4.60 11.19 5.91
CA THR A 239 5.02 10.59 7.18
C THR A 239 6.10 9.52 7.04
N GLY A 240 6.23 8.89 5.87
CA GLY A 240 7.09 7.75 5.63
C GLY A 240 6.44 6.38 5.91
N GLY A 241 5.16 6.34 6.33
CA GLY A 241 4.41 5.09 6.50
C GLY A 241 4.26 4.35 5.17
N ILE A 242 4.34 3.02 5.19
CA ILE A 242 4.27 2.16 3.99
C ILE A 242 3.04 1.27 4.10
N ILE A 243 2.07 1.42 3.20
CA ILE A 243 0.87 0.58 3.17
C ILE A 243 1.14 -0.75 2.48
N ALA A 244 0.42 -1.80 2.87
CA ALA A 244 0.55 -3.11 2.23
C ALA A 244 -0.08 -3.14 0.83
N ALA A 245 -1.24 -2.48 0.63
CA ALA A 245 -1.85 -2.29 -0.68
C ALA A 245 -2.75 -1.04 -0.70
N PRO A 246 -3.05 -0.44 -1.87
CA PRO A 246 -3.91 0.74 -1.95
C PRO A 246 -5.41 0.40 -1.91
N THR A 247 -5.77 -0.88 -1.75
CA THR A 247 -7.13 -1.41 -1.87
C THR A 247 -7.58 -2.12 -0.60
N THR A 248 -8.90 -2.26 -0.45
CA THR A 248 -9.52 -3.17 0.51
C THR A 248 -10.25 -4.30 -0.19
N SER A 249 -10.45 -5.40 0.51
CA SER A 249 -11.42 -6.46 0.22
C SER A 249 -11.34 -7.08 -1.17
N LEU A 250 -10.16 -7.09 -1.79
CA LEU A 250 -9.89 -7.98 -2.90
C LEU A 250 -9.72 -9.41 -2.35
N PRO A 251 -10.36 -10.43 -2.94
CA PRO A 251 -10.35 -11.77 -2.41
C PRO A 251 -8.99 -12.46 -2.59
N GLU A 252 -8.51 -13.16 -1.56
CA GLU A 252 -7.30 -13.99 -1.63
C GLU A 252 -7.50 -15.21 -2.53
N ALA A 253 -8.74 -15.72 -2.59
CA ALA A 253 -9.13 -16.81 -3.48
C ALA A 253 -10.56 -16.61 -3.99
N PRO A 254 -10.90 -17.12 -5.19
CA PRO A 254 -12.27 -17.10 -5.70
C PRO A 254 -13.27 -17.72 -4.71
N ALA A 255 -14.37 -17.02 -4.45
CA ALA A 255 -15.43 -17.44 -3.54
C ALA A 255 -15.00 -17.61 -2.06
N SER A 256 -13.85 -17.04 -1.67
CA SER A 256 -13.39 -16.97 -0.29
C SER A 256 -14.01 -15.79 0.43
N ASP A 257 -14.11 -15.87 1.77
CA ASP A 257 -14.46 -14.76 2.65
C ASP A 257 -13.20 -14.03 3.20
N LEU A 258 -12.01 -14.43 2.74
CA LEU A 258 -10.73 -13.84 3.11
C LEU A 258 -10.50 -12.57 2.28
N ASN A 259 -11.23 -11.52 2.65
CA ASN A 259 -11.24 -10.22 1.98
C ASN A 259 -10.87 -9.14 3.01
N TRP A 260 -9.61 -8.72 3.04
CA TRP A 260 -9.08 -7.86 4.09
C TRP A 260 -8.79 -6.44 3.59
N ASP A 261 -8.79 -5.48 4.52
CA ASP A 261 -8.36 -4.12 4.22
C ASP A 261 -6.84 -4.01 4.40
N TYR A 262 -6.13 -3.81 3.30
CA TYR A 262 -4.68 -3.72 3.24
C TYR A 262 -4.13 -2.28 3.13
N ARG A 263 -4.98 -1.25 3.28
CA ARG A 263 -4.59 0.17 3.15
C ARG A 263 -3.84 0.72 4.36
N TYR A 264 -3.36 -0.14 5.23
CA TYR A 264 -2.65 0.18 6.46
C TYR A 264 -1.18 -0.23 6.39
N CYS A 265 -0.40 0.28 7.34
CA CYS A 265 1.03 0.05 7.46
C CYS A 265 1.28 -1.12 8.42
N TRP A 266 1.47 -2.32 7.90
CA TRP A 266 2.01 -3.44 8.66
C TRP A 266 3.49 -3.24 8.92
N LEU A 267 3.95 -3.51 10.14
CA LEU A 267 5.38 -3.41 10.46
C LEU A 267 6.21 -4.40 9.66
N ARG A 268 5.72 -5.61 9.48
CA ARG A 268 6.33 -6.69 8.71
C ARG A 268 6.54 -6.31 7.23
N ASP A 269 5.47 -5.97 6.53
CA ASP A 269 5.49 -5.63 5.10
C ASP A 269 6.40 -4.43 4.84
N ALA A 270 6.32 -3.45 5.74
CA ALA A 270 7.15 -2.26 5.66
C ALA A 270 8.62 -2.54 5.98
N ALA A 271 8.94 -3.47 6.89
CA ALA A 271 10.31 -3.90 7.17
C ALA A 271 10.95 -4.56 5.94
N PHE A 272 10.24 -5.47 5.25
CA PHE A 272 10.72 -6.07 4.01
C PHE A 272 10.88 -5.05 2.89
N THR A 273 9.91 -4.15 2.73
CA THR A 273 10.00 -3.06 1.75
C THR A 273 11.21 -2.16 2.02
N THR A 274 11.43 -1.81 3.29
CA THR A 274 12.56 -0.98 3.70
C THR A 274 13.90 -1.67 3.42
N SER A 275 14.00 -2.97 3.70
CA SER A 275 15.20 -3.76 3.37
C SER A 275 15.47 -3.74 1.87
N ALA A 276 14.46 -3.98 1.04
CA ALA A 276 14.59 -3.93 -0.42
C ALA A 276 14.99 -2.54 -0.93
N LEU A 277 14.47 -1.47 -0.32
CA LEU A 277 14.85 -0.09 -0.64
C LEU A 277 16.30 0.21 -0.24
N ILE A 278 16.74 -0.25 0.93
CA ILE A 278 18.13 -0.11 1.38
C ILE A 278 19.08 -0.83 0.43
N ASP A 279 18.79 -2.08 0.08
CA ASP A 279 19.60 -2.86 -0.85
C ASP A 279 19.66 -2.20 -2.23
N ALA A 280 18.59 -1.50 -2.61
CA ALA A 280 18.51 -0.72 -3.86
C ALA A 280 19.14 0.69 -3.77
N GLY A 281 19.67 1.11 -2.61
CA GLY A 281 20.32 2.40 -2.40
C GLY A 281 19.39 3.57 -2.05
N TYR A 282 18.13 3.30 -1.70
CA TYR A 282 17.13 4.32 -1.35
C TYR A 282 17.09 4.57 0.17
N HIS A 283 18.15 5.17 0.71
CA HIS A 283 18.33 5.36 2.15
C HIS A 283 17.40 6.44 2.74
N ASP A 284 16.97 7.43 1.94
CA ASP A 284 16.06 8.48 2.38
C ASP A 284 14.69 7.90 2.77
N GLU A 285 14.18 6.95 1.98
CA GLU A 285 12.92 6.25 2.24
C GLU A 285 13.03 5.36 3.48
N ALA A 286 14.14 4.66 3.65
CA ALA A 286 14.42 3.85 4.82
C ALA A 286 14.47 4.70 6.10
N LYS A 287 15.10 5.87 6.03
CA LYS A 287 15.12 6.84 7.14
C LYS A 287 13.72 7.35 7.46
N ALA A 288 12.94 7.73 6.46
CA ALA A 288 11.59 8.24 6.65
C ALA A 288 10.68 7.19 7.31
N PHE A 289 10.77 5.92 6.87
CA PHE A 289 10.03 4.82 7.49
C PHE A 289 10.47 4.56 8.93
N ARG A 290 11.78 4.52 9.21
CA ARG A 290 12.28 4.37 10.58
C ARG A 290 11.75 5.48 11.49
N ASP A 291 11.82 6.73 11.05
CA ASP A 291 11.34 7.87 11.83
C ASP A 291 9.82 7.80 12.06
N TRP A 292 9.06 7.28 11.08
CA TRP A 292 7.64 6.98 11.23
C TRP A 292 7.41 5.86 12.25
N LEU A 293 8.14 4.74 12.12
CA LEU A 293 8.04 3.56 12.98
C LEU A 293 8.25 3.92 14.46
N LEU A 294 9.28 4.71 14.76
CA LEU A 294 9.58 5.16 16.12
C LEU A 294 8.47 6.02 16.71
N ARG A 295 7.83 6.86 15.89
CA ARG A 295 6.66 7.64 16.33
C ARG A 295 5.43 6.74 16.54
N ALA A 296 5.18 5.79 15.66
CA ALA A 296 4.03 4.88 15.74
C ALA A 296 4.18 3.87 16.90
N ALA A 297 5.38 3.32 17.10
CA ALA A 297 5.69 2.39 18.18
C ALA A 297 5.96 3.09 19.53
N GLY A 298 6.15 4.42 19.54
CA GLY A 298 6.42 5.18 20.76
C GLY A 298 5.37 4.99 21.84
N GLY A 299 5.81 4.89 23.10
CA GLY A 299 4.97 4.71 24.27
C GLY A 299 5.18 3.36 24.96
N GLU A 300 4.10 2.74 25.42
CA GLU A 300 4.14 1.48 26.16
C GLU A 300 4.34 0.29 25.21
N PRO A 301 5.35 -0.58 25.40
CA PRO A 301 5.66 -1.69 24.49
C PRO A 301 4.51 -2.71 24.34
N ASP A 302 3.67 -2.90 25.35
CA ASP A 302 2.49 -3.77 25.32
C ASP A 302 1.36 -3.20 24.43
N LYS A 303 1.47 -1.94 24.02
CA LYS A 303 0.53 -1.25 23.12
C LYS A 303 1.03 -1.20 21.68
N ILE A 304 2.20 -1.74 21.38
CA ILE A 304 2.67 -1.85 20.00
C ILE A 304 1.68 -2.73 19.23
N ARG A 305 1.30 -2.26 18.04
CA ARG A 305 0.35 -2.94 17.13
C ARG A 305 1.11 -3.50 15.93
N ILE A 306 0.54 -4.51 15.33
CA ILE A 306 1.09 -5.11 14.10
C ILE A 306 0.93 -4.19 12.89
N MET A 307 -0.08 -3.30 12.95
CA MET A 307 -0.38 -2.35 11.88
C MET A 307 -0.92 -1.02 12.42
N TYR A 308 -0.77 0.00 11.61
CA TYR A 308 -1.18 1.38 11.92
C TYR A 308 -1.76 2.05 10.68
N ARG A 309 -2.48 3.15 10.86
CA ARG A 309 -2.81 4.07 9.77
C ARG A 309 -1.54 4.78 9.26
N VAL A 310 -1.61 5.37 8.08
CA VAL A 310 -0.45 6.05 7.45
C VAL A 310 0.14 7.19 8.28
N ASP A 311 -0.63 7.77 9.18
CA ASP A 311 -0.17 8.81 10.13
C ASP A 311 0.34 8.25 11.47
N GLY A 312 0.35 6.92 11.64
CA GLY A 312 0.75 6.24 12.88
C GLY A 312 -0.38 6.09 13.90
N SER A 313 -1.61 6.52 13.61
CA SER A 313 -2.74 6.30 14.50
C SER A 313 -3.16 4.82 14.54
N ARG A 314 -3.77 4.40 15.68
CA ARG A 314 -3.95 2.99 16.08
C ARG A 314 -5.39 2.49 15.98
N ARG A 315 -6.35 3.32 15.52
CA ARG A 315 -7.76 2.96 15.44
C ARG A 315 -8.07 2.43 14.04
N LEU A 316 -8.31 1.13 13.97
CA LEU A 316 -8.57 0.38 12.74
C LEU A 316 -9.77 -0.56 12.93
N GLU A 317 -10.82 -0.08 13.60
CA GLU A 317 -12.03 -0.88 13.86
C GLU A 317 -12.57 -1.45 12.53
N GLU A 318 -12.73 -2.77 12.49
CA GLU A 318 -13.26 -3.46 11.33
C GLU A 318 -14.80 -3.40 11.31
N TRP A 319 -15.35 -3.04 10.15
CA TRP A 319 -16.77 -3.09 9.90
C TRP A 319 -17.06 -3.54 8.45
N ILE A 320 -18.29 -3.90 8.15
CA ILE A 320 -18.71 -4.43 6.86
C ILE A 320 -19.55 -3.40 6.10
N ALA A 321 -19.08 -3.00 4.90
CA ALA A 321 -19.83 -2.21 3.93
C ALA A 321 -20.86 -3.10 3.21
N SER A 322 -22.00 -3.35 3.87
CA SER A 322 -23.00 -4.35 3.42
C SER A 322 -23.66 -4.00 2.08
N TRP A 323 -23.64 -2.72 1.66
CA TRP A 323 -24.20 -2.26 0.39
C TRP A 323 -23.31 -2.58 -0.81
N LEU A 324 -22.02 -2.88 -0.59
CA LEU A 324 -21.11 -3.28 -1.65
C LEU A 324 -21.21 -4.78 -1.91
N PRO A 325 -21.34 -5.20 -3.19
CA PRO A 325 -21.37 -6.61 -3.54
C PRO A 325 -20.02 -7.33 -3.43
N GLY A 326 -18.91 -6.58 -3.33
CA GLY A 326 -17.54 -7.09 -3.35
C GLY A 326 -16.99 -7.31 -4.76
N PHE A 327 -15.68 -7.44 -4.88
CA PHE A 327 -15.01 -7.70 -6.15
C PHE A 327 -15.56 -9.00 -6.79
N ARG A 328 -16.14 -8.85 -7.98
CA ARG A 328 -16.79 -9.96 -8.70
C ARG A 328 -17.85 -10.69 -7.86
N GLY A 329 -18.51 -9.98 -6.95
CA GLY A 329 -19.53 -10.55 -6.07
C GLY A 329 -19.00 -11.26 -4.83
N THR A 330 -17.70 -11.22 -4.55
CA THR A 330 -17.07 -11.87 -3.40
C THR A 330 -17.21 -11.02 -2.16
N LYS A 331 -17.95 -11.52 -1.17
CA LYS A 331 -18.23 -10.87 0.13
C LYS A 331 -17.43 -11.53 1.26
N PRO A 332 -17.30 -10.83 2.39
CA PRO A 332 -17.73 -9.47 2.72
C PRO A 332 -16.79 -8.38 2.19
N VAL A 333 -17.26 -7.14 2.10
CA VAL A 333 -16.40 -5.96 1.96
C VAL A 333 -16.12 -5.41 3.34
N ARG A 334 -14.88 -5.54 3.79
CA ARG A 334 -14.39 -5.09 5.10
C ARG A 334 -13.67 -3.75 4.97
N ILE A 335 -13.92 -2.88 5.91
CA ILE A 335 -13.22 -1.62 6.11
C ILE A 335 -12.63 -1.66 7.52
N GLY A 336 -11.38 -1.25 7.67
CA GLY A 336 -10.65 -1.52 8.90
C GLY A 336 -10.11 -2.95 8.93
N ASN A 337 -9.36 -3.30 9.98
CA ASN A 337 -8.80 -4.65 10.12
C ASN A 337 -8.71 -5.06 11.59
N ALA A 338 -9.50 -6.05 11.99
CA ALA A 338 -9.55 -6.53 13.36
C ALA A 338 -8.28 -7.25 13.82
N ALA A 339 -7.40 -7.69 12.88
CA ALA A 339 -6.08 -8.24 13.23
C ALA A 339 -5.21 -7.22 13.96
N ALA A 340 -5.46 -5.91 13.81
CA ALA A 340 -4.78 -4.85 14.56
C ALA A 340 -4.86 -5.03 16.09
N ALA A 341 -5.82 -5.79 16.59
CA ALA A 341 -5.97 -6.10 18.03
C ALA A 341 -5.28 -7.40 18.44
N GLN A 342 -4.75 -8.19 17.51
CA GLN A 342 -4.05 -9.44 17.79
C GLN A 342 -2.70 -9.18 18.46
N ARG A 343 -2.27 -10.14 19.29
CA ARG A 343 -0.89 -10.20 19.75
C ARG A 343 -0.09 -11.03 18.78
N GLN A 344 1.02 -10.48 18.29
CA GLN A 344 1.98 -11.15 17.42
C GLN A 344 3.39 -10.83 17.93
N LEU A 345 4.22 -11.85 18.10
CA LEU A 345 5.56 -11.71 18.65
C LEU A 345 6.59 -11.30 17.57
N ASP A 346 6.28 -11.53 16.32
CA ASP A 346 7.14 -11.17 15.18
C ASP A 346 7.35 -9.66 15.04
N VAL A 347 6.37 -8.85 15.43
CA VAL A 347 6.43 -7.37 15.36
C VAL A 347 7.67 -6.79 16.06
N TYR A 348 8.16 -7.42 17.12
CA TYR A 348 9.35 -6.95 17.85
C TYR A 348 10.63 -7.25 17.08
N GLY A 349 10.70 -8.39 16.39
CA GLY A 349 11.80 -8.73 15.48
C GLY A 349 11.87 -7.74 14.31
N GLU A 350 10.76 -7.46 13.68
CA GLU A 350 10.63 -6.54 12.54
C GLU A 350 11.03 -5.11 12.90
N LEU A 351 10.65 -4.65 14.10
CA LEU A 351 11.06 -3.36 14.62
C LEU A 351 12.59 -3.28 14.76
N LEU A 352 13.21 -4.28 15.41
CA LEU A 352 14.65 -4.30 15.61
C LEU A 352 15.42 -4.52 14.30
N ASP A 353 14.90 -5.32 13.38
CA ASP A 353 15.50 -5.52 12.06
C ASP A 353 15.47 -4.21 11.23
N SER A 354 14.38 -3.44 11.30
CA SER A 354 14.29 -2.12 10.65
C SER A 354 15.32 -1.13 11.19
N VAL A 355 15.50 -1.09 12.51
CA VAL A 355 16.52 -0.25 13.17
C VAL A 355 17.94 -0.73 12.80
N ALA A 356 18.18 -2.04 12.80
CA ALA A 356 19.45 -2.62 12.43
C ALA A 356 19.80 -2.37 10.95
N ALA A 357 18.82 -2.48 10.06
CA ALA A 357 18.98 -2.19 8.63
C ALA A 357 19.33 -0.72 8.38
N ALA A 358 18.64 0.22 9.03
CA ALA A 358 18.93 1.64 8.94
C ALA A 358 20.36 1.97 9.38
N ALA A 359 20.86 1.32 10.44
CA ALA A 359 22.22 1.56 10.90
C ALA A 359 23.31 1.02 9.96
N LYS A 360 23.05 -0.05 9.20
CA LYS A 360 23.99 -0.55 8.17
C LYS A 360 24.31 0.50 7.11
N VAL A 361 23.40 1.44 6.88
CA VAL A 361 23.56 2.55 5.92
C VAL A 361 23.90 3.88 6.58
N GLY A 362 24.44 3.84 7.80
CA GLY A 362 24.97 5.01 8.51
C GLY A 362 23.91 5.84 9.26
N ILE A 363 22.68 5.37 9.39
CA ILE A 363 21.65 6.02 10.20
C ILE A 363 21.78 5.52 11.63
N ALA A 364 22.57 6.23 12.44
CA ALA A 364 22.80 5.87 13.84
C ALA A 364 21.52 6.05 14.68
N PRO A 365 21.27 5.19 15.67
CA PRO A 365 20.18 5.36 16.62
C PRO A 365 20.39 6.59 17.51
N THR A 366 19.29 7.20 17.89
CA THR A 366 19.29 8.31 18.87
C THR A 366 19.20 7.74 20.29
N GLU A 367 19.50 8.57 21.31
CA GLU A 367 19.32 8.19 22.71
C GLU A 367 17.86 7.77 23.03
N LEU A 368 16.89 8.48 22.47
CA LEU A 368 15.46 8.16 22.65
C LEU A 368 15.11 6.79 22.04
N GLU A 369 15.72 6.44 20.90
CA GLU A 369 15.58 5.11 20.31
C GLU A 369 16.16 4.03 21.22
N GLY A 370 17.33 4.25 21.79
CA GLY A 370 17.93 3.33 22.75
C GLY A 370 17.03 3.06 23.96
N ILE A 371 16.40 4.10 24.50
CA ILE A 371 15.42 3.98 25.60
C ILE A 371 14.20 3.15 25.17
N LEU A 372 13.63 3.47 24.02
CA LEU A 372 12.47 2.72 23.49
C LEU A 372 12.82 1.25 23.25
N ILE A 373 13.97 0.99 22.64
CA ILE A 373 14.41 -0.38 22.33
C ILE A 373 14.67 -1.18 23.60
N ALA A 374 15.34 -0.63 24.60
CA ALA A 374 15.54 -1.30 25.88
C ALA A 374 14.20 -1.65 26.55
N SER A 375 13.22 -0.75 26.51
CA SER A 375 11.87 -0.99 27.02
C SER A 375 11.14 -2.10 26.25
N VAL A 376 11.28 -2.12 24.91
CA VAL A 376 10.72 -3.18 24.04
C VAL A 376 11.35 -4.53 24.36
N ILE A 377 12.67 -4.60 24.50
CA ILE A 377 13.39 -5.85 24.81
C ILE A 377 13.01 -6.38 26.20
N GLY A 378 12.88 -5.51 27.20
CA GLY A 378 12.38 -5.91 28.52
C GLY A 378 10.91 -6.36 28.50
N HIS A 379 10.11 -5.92 27.52
CA HIS A 379 8.78 -6.46 27.29
C HIS A 379 8.83 -7.83 26.63
N VAL A 380 9.66 -8.03 25.60
CA VAL A 380 9.88 -9.32 24.96
C VAL A 380 10.30 -10.38 25.96
N GLU A 381 11.21 -10.06 26.90
CA GLU A 381 11.61 -10.96 27.99
C GLU A 381 10.42 -11.52 28.76
N ARG A 382 9.38 -10.73 28.99
CA ARG A 382 8.18 -11.13 29.77
C ARG A 382 7.14 -11.92 28.99
N ILE A 383 7.16 -11.85 27.64
CA ILE A 383 6.05 -12.40 26.82
C ILE A 383 6.47 -13.41 25.76
N TRP A 384 7.78 -13.56 25.50
CA TRP A 384 8.26 -14.39 24.37
C TRP A 384 7.80 -15.85 24.42
N ASP A 385 7.58 -16.40 25.61
CA ASP A 385 7.13 -17.77 25.85
C ASP A 385 5.62 -17.97 25.72
N GLN A 386 4.86 -16.88 25.51
CA GLN A 386 3.40 -16.93 25.35
C GLN A 386 3.02 -17.27 23.89
N PRO A 387 1.83 -17.89 23.69
CA PRO A 387 1.31 -18.11 22.34
C PRO A 387 0.82 -16.81 21.71
N ASP A 388 0.80 -16.76 20.38
CA ASP A 388 0.34 -15.62 19.60
C ASP A 388 -0.51 -16.04 18.39
N HIS A 389 -0.90 -15.11 17.51
CA HIS A 389 -1.72 -15.40 16.33
C HIS A 389 -0.89 -15.68 15.07
N GLY A 390 0.44 -15.55 15.17
CA GLY A 390 1.39 -15.80 14.09
C GLY A 390 1.31 -14.82 12.93
N LEU A 391 2.26 -14.95 12.03
CA LEU A 391 2.45 -14.13 10.83
C LEU A 391 1.19 -14.07 9.93
N TRP A 392 0.43 -15.16 9.84
CA TRP A 392 -0.74 -15.27 8.97
C TRP A 392 -2.03 -14.72 9.60
N GLU A 393 -1.93 -14.09 10.78
CA GLU A 393 -3.07 -13.41 11.43
C GLU A 393 -4.28 -14.32 11.65
N VAL A 394 -3.99 -15.58 12.04
CA VAL A 394 -5.01 -16.61 12.19
C VAL A 394 -6.14 -16.13 13.11
N ARG A 395 -7.40 -16.27 12.68
CA ARG A 395 -8.59 -15.89 13.45
C ARG A 395 -9.03 -16.96 14.46
N GLY A 396 -8.18 -17.97 14.69
CA GLY A 396 -8.36 -19.03 15.70
C GLY A 396 -7.64 -18.75 17.01
N ASP A 397 -7.50 -19.81 17.83
CA ASP A 397 -6.79 -19.73 19.10
C ASP A 397 -5.30 -19.50 18.89
N PRO A 398 -4.63 -18.68 19.73
CA PRO A 398 -3.20 -18.44 19.66
C PRO A 398 -2.37 -19.75 19.82
N GLN A 399 -1.27 -19.84 19.08
CA GLN A 399 -0.36 -20.97 19.10
C GLN A 399 1.08 -20.50 19.36
N HIS A 400 2.00 -21.44 19.67
CA HIS A 400 3.42 -21.15 19.76
C HIS A 400 4.07 -21.26 18.38
N TYR A 401 3.81 -20.30 17.48
CA TYR A 401 4.33 -20.31 16.12
C TYR A 401 5.86 -20.21 16.12
N THR A 402 6.53 -21.12 15.42
CA THR A 402 7.99 -21.20 15.36
C THR A 402 8.58 -19.91 14.77
N TYR A 403 7.97 -19.37 13.71
CA TYR A 403 8.38 -18.10 13.12
C TYR A 403 8.34 -16.94 14.13
N SER A 404 7.23 -16.81 14.88
CA SER A 404 7.07 -15.78 15.91
C SER A 404 8.12 -15.88 17.01
N LYS A 405 8.45 -17.12 17.44
CA LYS A 405 9.50 -17.35 18.44
C LYS A 405 10.89 -16.96 17.93
N VAL A 406 11.20 -17.30 16.68
CA VAL A 406 12.46 -16.88 16.03
C VAL A 406 12.53 -15.38 15.85
N SER A 407 11.43 -14.71 15.47
CA SER A 407 11.39 -13.25 15.36
C SER A 407 11.62 -12.56 16.72
N ALA A 408 10.98 -13.04 17.78
CA ALA A 408 11.25 -12.55 19.13
C ALA A 408 12.69 -12.79 19.57
N TRP A 409 13.27 -13.96 19.25
CA TRP A 409 14.69 -14.25 19.45
C TRP A 409 15.58 -13.27 18.66
N ALA A 410 15.25 -13.01 17.40
CA ALA A 410 15.98 -12.08 16.56
C ALA A 410 16.00 -10.67 17.15
N ALA A 411 14.89 -10.19 17.73
CA ALA A 411 14.86 -8.93 18.46
C ALA A 411 15.92 -8.86 19.56
N VAL A 412 15.98 -9.90 20.40
CA VAL A 412 16.98 -9.99 21.49
C VAL A 412 18.39 -10.11 20.94
N ASP A 413 18.61 -10.93 19.89
CA ASP A 413 19.92 -11.09 19.25
C ASP A 413 20.44 -9.79 18.64
N ARG A 414 19.59 -9.00 17.94
CA ARG A 414 19.95 -7.67 17.42
C ARG A 414 20.36 -6.73 18.55
N PHE A 415 19.59 -6.70 19.62
CA PHE A 415 19.91 -5.88 20.78
C PHE A 415 21.27 -6.27 21.37
N VAL A 416 21.48 -7.56 21.66
CA VAL A 416 22.74 -8.06 22.25
C VAL A 416 23.96 -7.76 21.39
N ARG A 417 23.85 -7.86 20.07
CA ARG A 417 24.98 -7.63 19.14
C ARG A 417 25.29 -6.14 18.92
N ARG A 418 24.45 -5.22 19.36
CA ARG A 418 24.52 -3.81 19.02
C ARG A 418 24.71 -2.93 20.26
N ALA A 419 25.98 -2.70 20.64
CA ALA A 419 26.32 -1.88 21.77
C ALA A 419 25.82 -0.41 21.67
N ASP A 420 25.62 0.08 20.45
CA ASP A 420 25.03 1.41 20.19
C ASP A 420 23.53 1.50 20.53
N LEU A 421 22.87 0.39 20.83
CA LEU A 421 21.50 0.36 21.37
C LEU A 421 21.45 0.30 22.92
N HIS A 422 22.60 0.19 23.59
CA HIS A 422 22.65 -0.03 25.03
C HIS A 422 22.61 1.26 25.87
N HIS A 423 22.41 2.45 25.25
CA HIS A 423 22.47 3.73 25.95
C HIS A 423 21.59 3.85 27.20
N ALA A 424 20.49 3.08 27.27
CA ALA A 424 19.55 3.09 28.39
C ALA A 424 19.54 1.76 29.17
N ALA A 425 20.49 0.87 28.90
CA ALA A 425 20.61 -0.44 29.54
C ALA A 425 21.90 -0.51 30.35
N ASP A 426 21.82 -1.00 31.58
CA ASP A 426 23.02 -1.32 32.36
C ASP A 426 23.63 -2.67 31.94
N GLU A 427 24.86 -2.93 32.39
CA GLU A 427 25.59 -4.12 32.03
C GLU A 427 24.86 -5.40 32.47
N THR A 428 24.22 -5.39 33.64
CA THR A 428 23.44 -6.52 34.18
C THR A 428 22.25 -6.89 33.30
N PHE A 429 21.56 -5.84 32.77
CA PHE A 429 20.45 -6.05 31.83
C PHE A 429 20.95 -6.68 30.52
N VAL A 430 22.06 -6.18 29.96
CA VAL A 430 22.64 -6.74 28.73
C VAL A 430 23.09 -8.20 28.92
N GLU A 431 23.74 -8.53 30.04
CA GLU A 431 24.10 -9.90 30.37
C GLU A 431 22.85 -10.80 30.48
N GLY A 432 21.80 -10.34 31.14
CA GLY A 432 20.53 -11.06 31.23
C GLY A 432 19.93 -11.34 29.84
N MET A 433 20.06 -10.40 28.90
CA MET A 433 19.59 -10.60 27.52
C MET A 433 20.43 -11.59 26.74
N VAL A 434 21.73 -11.73 27.00
CA VAL A 434 22.56 -12.79 26.44
C VAL A 434 22.07 -14.16 26.91
N GLU A 435 21.77 -14.31 28.20
CA GLU A 435 21.22 -15.56 28.75
C GLU A 435 19.83 -15.87 28.18
N LEU A 436 18.97 -14.85 28.08
CA LEU A 436 17.62 -14.96 27.46
C LEU A 436 17.73 -15.46 26.02
N ARG A 437 18.55 -14.81 25.18
CA ARG A 437 18.78 -15.20 23.79
C ARG A 437 19.16 -16.68 23.66
N ASN A 438 20.10 -17.13 24.50
CA ASN A 438 20.58 -18.51 24.47
C ASN A 438 19.50 -19.49 24.95
N ARG A 439 18.67 -19.11 25.92
CA ARG A 439 17.51 -19.90 26.39
C ARG A 439 16.46 -20.04 25.30
N MET A 440 16.08 -18.92 24.66
CA MET A 440 15.13 -18.90 23.54
C MET A 440 15.60 -19.80 22.41
N HIS A 441 16.87 -19.67 21.99
CA HIS A 441 17.44 -20.47 20.93
C HIS A 441 17.32 -21.98 21.22
N ARG A 442 17.71 -22.41 22.44
CA ARG A 442 17.59 -23.81 22.83
C ARG A 442 16.16 -24.33 22.81
N GLU A 443 15.23 -23.57 23.36
CA GLU A 443 13.81 -23.94 23.35
C GLU A 443 13.23 -24.06 21.94
N ILE A 444 13.55 -23.11 21.05
CA ILE A 444 13.11 -23.14 19.65
C ILE A 444 13.66 -24.37 18.92
N CYS A 445 14.95 -24.69 19.11
CA CYS A 445 15.56 -25.89 18.54
C CYS A 445 14.99 -27.19 19.12
N GLU A 446 14.53 -27.17 20.36
CA GLU A 446 13.93 -28.35 21.01
C GLU A 446 12.49 -28.59 20.58
N LYS A 447 11.66 -27.54 20.57
CA LYS A 447 10.20 -27.64 20.37
C LYS A 447 9.73 -27.30 18.96
N GLY A 448 10.46 -26.48 18.23
CA GLY A 448 10.12 -26.03 16.89
C GLY A 448 10.61 -26.92 15.76
N VAL A 449 11.23 -28.07 16.08
CA VAL A 449 11.82 -29.01 15.11
C VAL A 449 11.20 -30.39 15.26
N ASP A 450 10.71 -30.94 14.16
CA ASP A 450 10.39 -32.35 14.03
C ASP A 450 11.70 -33.12 13.78
N ARG A 451 12.19 -33.81 14.79
CA ARG A 451 13.47 -34.58 14.72
C ARG A 451 13.42 -35.76 13.77
N GLN A 452 12.23 -36.34 13.49
CA GLN A 452 12.10 -37.47 12.58
C GLN A 452 12.22 -37.00 11.12
N ARG A 453 11.66 -35.83 10.82
CA ARG A 453 11.70 -35.22 9.49
C ARG A 453 12.93 -34.31 9.28
N GLY A 454 13.63 -33.94 10.35
CA GLY A 454 14.77 -33.02 10.29
C GLY A 454 14.38 -31.62 9.79
N THR A 455 13.18 -31.11 10.13
CA THR A 455 12.68 -29.83 9.64
C THR A 455 11.98 -29.03 10.75
N PHE A 456 11.98 -27.71 10.61
CA PHE A 456 11.12 -26.86 11.44
C PHE A 456 9.65 -27.13 11.15
N VAL A 457 8.81 -26.94 12.17
CA VAL A 457 7.35 -27.06 12.11
C VAL A 457 6.66 -25.71 12.31
N ALA A 458 5.44 -25.58 11.81
CA ALA A 458 4.66 -24.33 11.82
C ALA A 458 4.53 -23.77 13.25
N TYR A 459 4.19 -24.61 14.22
CA TYR A 459 4.10 -24.26 15.66
C TYR A 459 4.47 -25.47 16.52
N TYR A 460 4.80 -25.24 17.77
CA TYR A 460 5.24 -26.29 18.70
C TYR A 460 4.20 -27.41 18.80
N GLY A 461 4.65 -28.64 18.52
CA GLY A 461 3.81 -29.83 18.52
C GLY A 461 3.03 -30.09 17.22
N SER A 462 3.18 -29.24 16.20
CA SER A 462 2.62 -29.47 14.86
C SER A 462 3.47 -30.47 14.07
N ASP A 463 2.85 -31.13 13.10
CA ASP A 463 3.52 -31.90 12.04
C ASP A 463 3.51 -31.15 10.68
N GLU A 464 2.95 -29.95 10.63
CA GLU A 464 2.88 -29.10 9.44
C GLU A 464 4.15 -28.26 9.28
N VAL A 465 4.52 -27.97 8.02
CA VAL A 465 5.56 -27.00 7.67
C VAL A 465 4.92 -25.73 7.16
N ASP A 466 5.60 -24.60 7.33
CA ASP A 466 5.11 -23.28 6.97
C ASP A 466 6.14 -22.54 6.10
N PRO A 467 5.73 -21.88 4.98
CA PRO A 467 6.66 -21.16 4.12
C PRO A 467 7.41 -20.03 4.82
N SER A 468 6.87 -19.45 5.91
CA SER A 468 7.55 -18.39 6.69
C SER A 468 8.88 -18.89 7.29
N LEU A 469 9.00 -20.20 7.53
CA LEU A 469 10.22 -20.81 8.07
C LEU A 469 11.43 -20.69 7.15
N LEU A 470 11.23 -20.43 5.86
CA LEU A 470 12.29 -20.12 4.90
C LEU A 470 13.02 -18.81 5.21
N ASN A 471 12.42 -17.94 6.01
CA ASN A 471 13.05 -16.69 6.45
C ASN A 471 14.00 -16.85 7.65
N LEU A 472 13.99 -17.98 8.35
CA LEU A 472 14.80 -18.18 9.54
C LEU A 472 16.31 -17.93 9.31
N PRO A 473 16.91 -18.42 8.20
CA PRO A 473 18.32 -18.13 7.89
C PRO A 473 18.58 -16.64 7.65
N LEU A 474 17.61 -15.91 7.05
CA LEU A 474 17.73 -14.46 6.83
C LEU A 474 17.72 -13.67 8.13
N MET A 475 17.05 -14.20 9.16
CA MET A 475 17.09 -13.67 10.53
C MET A 475 18.39 -14.03 11.27
N GLY A 476 19.27 -14.84 10.67
CA GLY A 476 20.50 -15.34 11.30
C GLY A 476 20.26 -16.42 12.34
N PHE A 477 19.12 -17.11 12.27
CA PHE A 477 18.83 -18.23 13.15
C PHE A 477 19.42 -19.52 12.56
N GLU A 478 20.41 -20.09 13.26
CA GLU A 478 21.11 -21.30 12.84
C GLU A 478 20.71 -22.48 13.73
N LEU A 479 20.53 -23.65 13.12
CA LEU A 479 20.31 -24.90 13.84
C LEU A 479 21.64 -25.34 14.50
N CYS A 480 21.74 -25.25 15.82
CA CYS A 480 22.85 -25.82 16.53
C CYS A 480 22.72 -27.34 16.64
N GLY A 481 23.59 -28.08 15.95
CA GLY A 481 23.92 -29.49 16.29
C GLY A 481 22.81 -30.53 16.11
N ILE A 482 21.75 -30.24 15.32
CA ILE A 482 20.67 -31.23 15.06
C ILE A 482 20.92 -32.01 13.76
N LEU A 483 21.62 -31.42 12.82
CA LEU A 483 22.20 -32.13 11.67
C LEU A 483 23.64 -32.49 12.10
N GLY A 484 23.87 -33.74 12.44
CA GLY A 484 25.18 -34.21 12.91
C GLY A 484 26.31 -33.69 12.04
N ASP A 485 27.40 -33.28 12.67
CA ASP A 485 28.70 -33.13 12.03
C ASP A 485 29.01 -34.46 11.31
N GLU A 486 28.79 -34.55 10.01
CA GLU A 486 29.48 -35.47 9.11
C GLU A 486 30.41 -34.70 8.16
#